data_19d92f70f9472db58f4c5b775220ecc6
#
_entry.id   19d92f70f9472db58f4c5b775220ecc6
#
_cell.length_a   1.000
_cell.length_b   1.000
_cell.length_c   1.000
_cell.angle_alpha   90.00
_cell.angle_beta   90.00
_cell.angle_gamma   90.00
#
_symmetry.space_group_name_H-M   'P 1'
#
loop_
_entity.id
_entity.type
_entity.pdbx_description
1 polymer ?
#
loop_
_entity_poly.entity_id
_entity_poly.type
_entity_poly.pdbx_seq_one_letter_code
_entity_poly.pdbx_strand_id
1 'polypeptide(L)'
;MLKKKLPVGIDNFEKLRKEDFYYVDKTGLIVDLLNSWGEVNLFTRPRRFGKTLNMSMFKSFFEIGGDKSVFDGLAVAQDKALCDRYMGKYPVVFISLKGVDGTNFEEAYERLRNVIFDECSRLKFLLNSDAIAEVDKYLIKRVLAREDSPSEIAASLKMLCGLLEKHYGQKAILLIDEYDVPLDKAFYHGYYTQMIDVIRAMFGAALKRAIILLLGLISIIP
;
A
#
# COMPACT_ATOMS: atom_id res chain seq x y z
N MET A 1 33.93 14.40 -8.12
CA MET A 1 32.62 13.72 -7.99
C MET A 1 31.84 14.40 -6.87
N LEU A 2 30.70 14.99 -7.17
CA LEU A 2 29.79 15.48 -6.14
C LEU A 2 29.31 14.28 -5.30
N LYS A 3 29.52 14.33 -3.99
CA LYS A 3 29.02 13.27 -3.09
C LYS A 3 27.49 13.31 -3.09
N LYS A 4 26.84 12.19 -3.42
CA LYS A 4 25.38 12.07 -3.30
C LYS A 4 24.91 12.36 -1.88
N LYS A 5 23.79 13.06 -1.74
CA LYS A 5 23.17 13.35 -0.44
C LYS A 5 22.64 12.08 0.20
N LEU A 6 22.78 11.95 1.51
CA LEU A 6 22.17 10.83 2.25
C LEU A 6 20.65 11.06 2.38
N PRO A 7 19.83 10.01 2.20
CA PRO A 7 18.36 10.12 2.22
C PRO A 7 17.79 10.13 3.65
N VAL A 8 18.22 11.08 4.48
CA VAL A 8 17.72 11.17 5.86
C VAL A 8 16.25 11.57 5.86
N GLY A 9 15.39 10.71 6.44
CA GLY A 9 13.94 10.95 6.52
C GLY A 9 13.19 10.78 5.20
N ILE A 10 13.81 10.21 4.15
CA ILE A 10 13.16 9.94 2.87
C ILE A 10 12.71 8.48 2.85
N ASP A 11 11.40 8.27 2.75
CA ASP A 11 10.74 6.96 2.66
C ASP A 11 9.99 6.73 1.34
N ASN A 12 10.05 7.72 0.43
CA ASN A 12 9.49 7.65 -0.92
C ASN A 12 10.59 7.34 -1.94
N PHE A 13 10.48 6.21 -2.64
CA PHE A 13 11.49 5.72 -3.59
C PHE A 13 11.60 6.64 -4.82
N GLU A 14 10.48 7.09 -5.38
CA GLU A 14 10.48 7.95 -6.55
C GLU A 14 11.17 9.30 -6.26
N LYS A 15 10.84 9.91 -5.11
CA LYS A 15 11.52 11.13 -4.65
C LYS A 15 13.00 10.90 -4.47
N LEU A 16 13.39 9.79 -3.81
CA LEU A 16 14.80 9.45 -3.58
C LEU A 16 15.58 9.37 -4.90
N ARG A 17 14.99 8.76 -5.92
CA ARG A 17 15.62 8.59 -7.22
C ARG A 17 15.68 9.88 -8.04
N LYS A 18 14.57 10.64 -8.08
CA LYS A 18 14.47 11.90 -8.84
C LYS A 18 15.39 12.99 -8.31
N GLU A 19 15.58 13.05 -7.00
CA GLU A 19 16.45 14.05 -6.36
C GLU A 19 17.91 13.56 -6.20
N ASP A 20 18.27 12.43 -6.84
CA ASP A 20 19.59 11.82 -6.88
C ASP A 20 20.25 11.60 -5.49
N PHE A 21 19.47 11.15 -4.52
CA PHE A 21 20.02 10.73 -3.23
C PHE A 21 20.79 9.42 -3.36
N TYR A 22 21.69 9.18 -2.39
CA TYR A 22 22.38 7.91 -2.30
C TYR A 22 21.40 6.76 -2.03
N TYR A 23 21.37 5.77 -2.92
CA TYR A 23 20.52 4.60 -2.81
C TYR A 23 21.37 3.32 -2.84
N VAL A 24 21.17 2.46 -1.83
CA VAL A 24 21.65 1.08 -1.87
C VAL A 24 20.64 0.26 -2.62
N ASP A 25 20.99 -0.24 -3.79
CA ASP A 25 20.08 -0.97 -4.65
C ASP A 25 19.54 -2.23 -3.96
N LYS A 26 18.23 -2.26 -3.78
CA LYS A 26 17.47 -3.39 -3.23
C LYS A 26 16.42 -3.90 -4.22
N THR A 27 16.53 -3.52 -5.49
CA THR A 27 15.54 -3.94 -6.50
C THR A 27 15.53 -5.44 -6.77
N GLY A 28 16.56 -6.18 -6.33
CA GLY A 28 16.55 -7.64 -6.28
C GLY A 28 15.35 -8.22 -5.52
N LEU A 29 14.80 -7.49 -4.52
CA LEU A 29 13.58 -7.89 -3.82
C LEU A 29 12.36 -8.02 -4.75
N ILE A 30 12.33 -7.28 -5.86
CA ILE A 30 11.26 -7.39 -6.87
C ILE A 30 11.37 -8.73 -7.57
N VAL A 31 12.59 -9.14 -7.94
CA VAL A 31 12.87 -10.44 -8.57
C VAL A 31 12.51 -11.58 -7.62
N ASP A 32 12.93 -11.48 -6.36
CA ASP A 32 12.62 -12.49 -5.33
C ASP A 32 11.11 -12.64 -5.13
N LEU A 33 10.39 -11.51 -5.06
CA LEU A 33 8.94 -11.48 -4.96
C LEU A 33 8.29 -12.18 -6.16
N LEU A 34 8.70 -11.83 -7.37
CA LEU A 34 8.13 -12.39 -8.60
C LEU A 34 8.41 -13.89 -8.77
N ASN A 35 9.55 -14.37 -8.27
CA ASN A 35 9.90 -15.80 -8.26
C ASN A 35 9.07 -16.60 -7.24
N SER A 36 8.62 -15.98 -6.16
CA SER A 36 7.82 -16.60 -5.11
C SER A 36 6.37 -16.11 -5.08
N TRP A 37 5.88 -15.58 -6.18
CA TRP A 37 4.61 -14.87 -6.31
C TRP A 37 3.41 -15.65 -5.76
N GLY A 38 2.92 -15.22 -4.61
CA GLY A 38 1.72 -15.77 -3.96
C GLY A 38 0.57 -14.77 -3.95
N GLU A 39 -0.64 -15.23 -3.60
CA GLU A 39 -1.78 -14.33 -3.39
C GLU A 39 -1.55 -13.39 -2.20
N VAL A 40 -0.84 -13.87 -1.17
CA VAL A 40 -0.43 -13.08 0.00
C VAL A 40 1.06 -13.26 0.21
N ASN A 41 1.80 -12.16 0.23
CA ASN A 41 3.23 -12.13 0.45
C ASN A 41 3.54 -11.26 1.67
N LEU A 42 4.19 -11.84 2.67
CA LEU A 42 4.53 -11.17 3.91
C LEU A 42 6.03 -10.91 3.99
N PHE A 43 6.40 -9.64 4.09
CA PHE A 43 7.77 -9.20 4.30
C PHE A 43 7.97 -8.77 5.75
N THR A 44 8.77 -9.51 6.48
CA THR A 44 9.12 -9.19 7.86
C THR A 44 10.56 -8.70 7.93
N ARG A 45 10.78 -7.52 8.48
CA ARG A 45 12.11 -6.94 8.69
C ARG A 45 12.14 -6.12 9.97
N PRO A 46 13.27 -6.05 10.69
CA PRO A 46 13.42 -5.19 11.85
C PRO A 46 13.14 -3.71 11.52
N ARG A 47 12.90 -2.90 12.56
CA ARG A 47 12.79 -1.44 12.41
C ARG A 47 14.06 -0.86 11.77
N ARG A 48 13.93 0.23 10.99
CA ARG A 48 15.02 0.95 10.31
C ARG A 48 15.70 0.19 9.16
N PHE A 49 15.15 -0.91 8.67
CA PHE A 49 15.67 -1.66 7.50
C PHE A 49 15.07 -1.20 6.18
N GLY A 50 14.51 0.01 6.11
CA GLY A 50 13.98 0.60 4.87
C GLY A 50 12.68 -0.03 4.38
N LYS A 51 11.82 -0.52 5.29
CA LYS A 51 10.55 -1.17 4.96
C LYS A 51 9.67 -0.29 4.07
N THR A 52 9.30 0.90 4.55
CA THR A 52 8.45 1.86 3.82
C THR A 52 9.04 2.23 2.46
N LEU A 53 10.37 2.42 2.39
CA LEU A 53 11.06 2.69 1.12
C LEU A 53 10.91 1.53 0.14
N ASN A 54 11.02 0.27 0.60
CA ASN A 54 10.84 -0.91 -0.24
C ASN A 54 9.39 -1.05 -0.71
N MET A 55 8.39 -0.73 0.15
CA MET A 55 6.97 -0.71 -0.28
C MET A 55 6.71 0.39 -1.31
N SER A 56 7.29 1.57 -1.12
CA SER A 56 7.26 2.65 -2.11
C SER A 56 7.93 2.23 -3.44
N MET A 57 9.03 1.46 -3.39
CA MET A 57 9.69 0.88 -4.56
C MET A 57 8.77 -0.11 -5.29
N PHE A 58 8.11 -1.03 -4.57
CA PHE A 58 7.14 -1.95 -5.18
C PHE A 58 5.98 -1.20 -5.83
N LYS A 59 5.44 -0.17 -5.16
CA LYS A 59 4.42 0.70 -5.74
C LYS A 59 4.92 1.29 -7.05
N SER A 60 6.07 1.96 -7.06
CA SER A 60 6.64 2.60 -8.26
C SER A 60 6.92 1.58 -9.38
N PHE A 61 7.25 0.33 -9.05
CA PHE A 61 7.51 -0.71 -10.03
C PHE A 61 6.24 -1.24 -10.70
N PHE A 62 5.20 -1.53 -9.92
CA PHE A 62 4.01 -2.19 -10.44
C PHE A 62 2.98 -1.22 -11.01
N GLU A 63 2.87 0.00 -10.47
CA GLU A 63 1.75 0.91 -10.72
C GLU A 63 1.68 1.37 -12.17
N ILE A 64 0.49 1.21 -12.79
CA ILE A 64 0.19 1.71 -14.13
C ILE A 64 0.32 3.23 -14.16
N GLY A 65 1.03 3.74 -15.17
CA GLY A 65 1.27 5.18 -15.31
C GLY A 65 2.42 5.73 -14.47
N GLY A 66 3.10 4.88 -13.68
CA GLY A 66 4.29 5.27 -12.93
C GLY A 66 5.49 5.61 -13.81
N ASP A 67 6.42 6.40 -13.26
CA ASP A 67 7.65 6.80 -13.94
C ASP A 67 8.69 5.67 -13.89
N LYS A 68 8.85 4.97 -15.02
CA LYS A 68 9.77 3.84 -15.12
C LYS A 68 11.24 4.26 -15.05
N SER A 69 11.57 5.52 -15.38
CA SER A 69 12.95 6.01 -15.40
C SER A 69 13.62 6.02 -14.02
N VAL A 70 12.83 5.97 -12.94
CA VAL A 70 13.35 5.87 -11.57
C VAL A 70 14.10 4.56 -11.30
N PHE A 71 13.94 3.55 -12.18
CA PHE A 71 14.67 2.29 -12.13
C PHE A 71 15.93 2.26 -13.00
N ASP A 72 16.21 3.30 -13.80
CA ASP A 72 17.37 3.34 -14.67
C ASP A 72 18.67 3.15 -13.89
N GLY A 73 19.51 2.25 -14.40
CA GLY A 73 20.79 1.92 -13.78
C GLY A 73 20.70 1.00 -12.54
N LEU A 74 19.51 0.54 -12.14
CA LEU A 74 19.34 -0.42 -11.07
C LEU A 74 19.32 -1.87 -11.59
N ALA A 75 19.59 -2.82 -10.70
CA ALA A 75 19.73 -4.22 -11.06
C ALA A 75 18.49 -4.79 -11.77
N VAL A 76 17.28 -4.47 -11.31
CA VAL A 76 16.03 -4.94 -11.91
C VAL A 76 15.87 -4.48 -13.36
N ALA A 77 16.36 -3.30 -13.72
CA ALA A 77 16.24 -2.75 -15.06
C ALA A 77 17.12 -3.51 -16.11
N GLN A 78 18.05 -4.34 -15.64
CA GLN A 78 18.87 -5.19 -16.52
C GLN A 78 18.08 -6.41 -17.04
N ASP A 79 17.06 -6.86 -16.30
CA ASP A 79 16.14 -7.90 -16.74
C ASP A 79 14.97 -7.29 -17.54
N LYS A 80 15.23 -7.09 -18.84
CA LYS A 80 14.25 -6.49 -19.76
C LYS A 80 12.98 -7.32 -19.87
N ALA A 81 13.09 -8.64 -19.90
CA ALA A 81 11.93 -9.53 -20.01
C ALA A 81 11.00 -9.43 -18.80
N LEU A 82 11.57 -9.35 -17.59
CA LEU A 82 10.83 -9.12 -16.37
C LEU A 82 10.17 -7.73 -16.35
N CYS A 83 10.93 -6.69 -16.71
CA CYS A 83 10.40 -5.33 -16.79
C CYS A 83 9.26 -5.20 -17.80
N ASP A 84 9.40 -5.76 -19.00
CA ASP A 84 8.37 -5.72 -20.04
C ASP A 84 7.08 -6.42 -19.59
N ARG A 85 7.21 -7.47 -18.78
CA ARG A 85 6.08 -8.26 -18.29
C ARG A 85 5.36 -7.62 -17.10
N TYR A 86 6.09 -6.97 -16.17
CA TYR A 86 5.55 -6.59 -14.87
C TYR A 86 5.61 -5.09 -14.57
N MET A 87 6.62 -4.34 -15.08
CA MET A 87 6.84 -2.95 -14.72
C MET A 87 5.77 -2.02 -15.30
N GLY A 88 5.03 -1.35 -14.40
CA GLY A 88 3.94 -0.44 -14.78
C GLY A 88 2.74 -1.15 -15.39
N LYS A 89 2.46 -2.38 -14.97
CA LYS A 89 1.40 -3.21 -15.55
C LYS A 89 0.22 -3.45 -14.62
N TYR A 90 0.30 -3.11 -13.34
CA TYR A 90 -0.73 -3.43 -12.36
C TYR A 90 -1.38 -2.17 -11.78
N PRO A 91 -2.70 -2.17 -11.57
CA PRO A 91 -3.31 -1.19 -10.69
C PRO A 91 -2.87 -1.46 -9.25
N VAL A 92 -2.60 -0.40 -8.50
CA VAL A 92 -2.08 -0.50 -7.12
C VAL A 92 -2.96 0.28 -6.15
N VAL A 93 -3.34 -0.37 -5.05
CA VAL A 93 -3.83 0.26 -3.83
C VAL A 93 -2.68 0.27 -2.83
N PHE A 94 -2.35 1.43 -2.28
CA PHE A 94 -1.26 1.58 -1.32
C PHE A 94 -1.74 2.30 -0.06
N ILE A 95 -1.64 1.64 1.09
CA ILE A 95 -1.92 2.24 2.38
C ILE A 95 -0.74 2.05 3.33
N SER A 96 -0.45 3.07 4.14
CA SER A 96 0.48 2.98 5.26
C SER A 96 -0.26 3.23 6.56
N LEU A 97 -0.17 2.28 7.47
CA LEU A 97 -0.81 2.37 8.79
C LEU A 97 0.13 2.97 9.86
N LYS A 98 1.27 3.55 9.43
CA LYS A 98 2.31 4.14 10.29
C LYS A 98 1.79 5.14 11.31
N GLY A 99 0.79 5.93 10.92
CA GLY A 99 0.20 6.97 11.76
C GLY A 99 -1.15 6.58 12.40
N VAL A 100 -1.56 5.32 12.26
CA VAL A 100 -2.82 4.84 12.84
C VAL A 100 -2.58 4.48 14.30
N ASP A 101 -2.55 5.49 15.16
CA ASP A 101 -2.38 5.40 16.61
C ASP A 101 -3.33 6.39 17.31
N GLY A 102 -3.51 6.26 18.60
CA GLY A 102 -4.34 7.13 19.40
C GLY A 102 -4.30 6.71 20.87
N THR A 103 -4.71 7.60 21.76
CA THR A 103 -4.83 7.30 23.19
C THR A 103 -6.08 6.47 23.49
N ASN A 104 -7.03 6.41 22.54
CA ASN A 104 -8.26 5.63 22.58
C ASN A 104 -8.61 5.11 21.18
N PHE A 105 -9.63 4.24 21.11
CA PHE A 105 -10.06 3.62 19.86
C PHE A 105 -10.59 4.66 18.85
N GLU A 106 -11.34 5.63 19.31
CA GLU A 106 -11.98 6.64 18.44
C GLU A 106 -10.92 7.46 17.68
N GLU A 107 -9.87 7.92 18.37
CA GLU A 107 -8.77 8.65 17.73
C GLU A 107 -8.02 7.79 16.69
N ALA A 108 -7.67 6.55 17.05
CA ALA A 108 -6.98 5.64 16.15
C ALA A 108 -7.86 5.29 14.96
N TYR A 109 -9.16 5.08 15.16
CA TYR A 109 -10.11 4.80 14.11
C TYR A 109 -10.28 5.98 13.14
N GLU A 110 -10.35 7.21 13.63
CA GLU A 110 -10.40 8.40 12.77
C GLU A 110 -9.13 8.53 11.92
N ARG A 111 -7.96 8.20 12.45
CA ARG A 111 -6.73 8.18 11.67
C ARG A 111 -6.75 7.10 10.58
N LEU A 112 -7.31 5.92 10.88
CA LEU A 112 -7.54 4.88 9.88
C LEU A 112 -8.49 5.36 8.77
N ARG A 113 -9.59 6.03 9.13
CA ARG A 113 -10.51 6.64 8.16
C ARG A 113 -9.79 7.66 7.26
N ASN A 114 -8.87 8.45 7.82
CA ASN A 114 -8.08 9.40 7.03
C ASN A 114 -7.18 8.68 6.02
N VAL A 115 -6.53 7.58 6.39
CA VAL A 115 -5.72 6.77 5.46
C VAL A 115 -6.58 6.26 4.30
N ILE A 116 -7.79 5.76 4.58
CA ILE A 116 -8.71 5.28 3.54
C ILE A 116 -9.21 6.43 2.67
N PHE A 117 -9.53 7.57 3.27
CA PHE A 117 -9.94 8.77 2.54
C PHE A 117 -8.85 9.25 1.57
N ASP A 118 -7.60 9.29 2.01
CA ASP A 118 -6.47 9.74 1.19
C ASP A 118 -6.28 8.81 -0.02
N GLU A 119 -6.40 7.51 0.18
CA GLU A 119 -6.30 6.54 -0.91
C GLU A 119 -7.51 6.64 -1.86
N CYS A 120 -8.72 6.82 -1.36
CA CYS A 120 -9.90 7.11 -2.19
C CYS A 120 -9.72 8.40 -3.00
N SER A 121 -9.14 9.44 -2.39
CA SER A 121 -8.84 10.71 -3.06
C SER A 121 -7.80 10.55 -4.18
N ARG A 122 -6.77 9.75 -3.96
CA ARG A 122 -5.77 9.40 -4.98
C ARG A 122 -6.41 8.68 -6.17
N LEU A 123 -7.36 7.79 -5.90
CA LEU A 123 -8.06 6.96 -6.89
C LEU A 123 -9.38 7.59 -7.40
N LYS A 124 -9.64 8.87 -7.09
CA LYS A 124 -10.91 9.54 -7.48
C LYS A 124 -11.20 9.55 -8.98
N PHE A 125 -10.19 9.35 -9.84
CA PHE A 125 -10.38 9.23 -11.28
C PHE A 125 -11.33 8.07 -11.65
N LEU A 126 -11.46 7.05 -10.80
CA LEU A 126 -12.40 5.93 -10.98
C LEU A 126 -13.87 6.37 -11.05
N LEU A 127 -14.20 7.54 -10.47
CA LEU A 127 -15.55 8.13 -10.56
C LEU A 127 -15.91 8.51 -11.99
N ASN A 128 -14.90 8.81 -12.83
CA ASN A 128 -15.08 9.18 -14.24
C ASN A 128 -14.89 7.99 -15.20
N SER A 129 -14.77 6.77 -14.67
CA SER A 129 -14.58 5.57 -15.50
C SER A 129 -15.91 5.09 -16.08
N ASP A 130 -15.96 4.91 -17.40
CA ASP A 130 -17.10 4.33 -18.11
C ASP A 130 -17.20 2.80 -17.91
N ALA A 131 -16.11 2.15 -17.51
CA ALA A 131 -16.08 0.73 -17.20
C ALA A 131 -16.72 0.38 -15.84
N ILE A 132 -17.09 1.38 -15.04
CA ILE A 132 -17.64 1.22 -13.69
C ILE A 132 -19.07 1.75 -13.65
N ALA A 133 -20.03 0.86 -13.31
CA ALA A 133 -21.43 1.26 -13.14
C ALA A 133 -21.58 2.25 -11.96
N GLU A 134 -22.55 3.18 -12.07
CA GLU A 134 -22.79 4.20 -11.04
C GLU A 134 -23.08 3.61 -9.65
N VAL A 135 -23.77 2.46 -9.59
CA VAL A 135 -24.04 1.77 -8.32
C VAL A 135 -22.75 1.32 -7.62
N ASP A 136 -21.72 0.95 -8.37
CA ASP A 136 -20.44 0.52 -7.80
C ASP A 136 -19.61 1.70 -7.25
N LYS A 137 -19.86 2.92 -7.74
CA LYS A 137 -19.19 4.14 -7.29
C LYS A 137 -19.76 4.69 -5.97
N TYR A 138 -20.84 4.11 -5.47
CA TYR A 138 -21.55 4.60 -4.28
C TYR A 138 -20.63 4.71 -3.06
N LEU A 139 -19.89 3.66 -2.74
CA LEU A 139 -19.08 3.61 -1.52
C LEU A 139 -17.90 4.60 -1.56
N ILE A 140 -17.20 4.71 -2.70
CA ILE A 140 -16.09 5.68 -2.81
C ILE A 140 -16.62 7.13 -2.71
N LYS A 141 -17.82 7.42 -3.24
CA LYS A 141 -18.46 8.73 -3.09
C LYS A 141 -18.73 9.06 -1.62
N ARG A 142 -19.27 8.11 -0.84
CA ARG A 142 -19.57 8.29 0.58
C ARG A 142 -18.31 8.51 1.41
N VAL A 143 -17.24 7.73 1.17
CA VAL A 143 -15.95 7.94 1.84
C VAL A 143 -15.41 9.34 1.55
N LEU A 144 -15.45 9.79 0.29
CA LEU A 144 -15.00 11.13 -0.09
C LEU A 144 -15.87 12.25 0.49
N ALA A 145 -17.15 12.00 0.71
CA ALA A 145 -18.06 12.93 1.39
C ALA A 145 -17.96 12.89 2.92
N ARG A 146 -17.17 11.99 3.51
CA ARG A 146 -17.09 11.73 4.96
C ARG A 146 -18.42 11.29 5.58
N GLU A 147 -19.26 10.64 4.81
CA GLU A 147 -20.58 10.10 5.21
C GLU A 147 -20.52 8.58 5.45
N ASP A 148 -19.33 8.01 5.45
CA ASP A 148 -19.10 6.58 5.59
C ASP A 148 -19.43 6.06 6.99
N SER A 149 -19.92 4.83 7.03
CA SER A 149 -20.14 4.05 8.25
C SER A 149 -18.93 3.13 8.56
N PRO A 150 -18.83 2.60 9.79
CA PRO A 150 -17.77 1.64 10.14
C PRO A 150 -17.73 0.40 9.25
N SER A 151 -18.88 -0.13 8.82
CA SER A 151 -18.96 -1.26 7.90
C SER A 151 -18.48 -0.92 6.48
N GLU A 152 -18.67 0.32 6.05
CA GLU A 152 -18.19 0.81 4.76
C GLU A 152 -16.67 0.99 4.76
N ILE A 153 -16.09 1.48 5.86
CA ILE A 153 -14.63 1.54 6.03
C ILE A 153 -14.03 0.13 6.02
N ALA A 154 -14.63 -0.83 6.72
CA ALA A 154 -14.19 -2.22 6.70
C ALA A 154 -14.25 -2.83 5.27
N ALA A 155 -15.17 -2.40 4.42
CA ALA A 155 -15.29 -2.84 3.03
C ALA A 155 -14.41 -2.07 2.03
N SER A 156 -13.76 -0.98 2.45
CA SER A 156 -13.13 -0.01 1.55
C SER A 156 -12.02 -0.58 0.68
N LEU A 157 -11.10 -1.37 1.24
CA LEU A 157 -9.99 -1.97 0.46
C LEU A 157 -10.51 -2.94 -0.59
N LYS A 158 -11.49 -3.78 -0.24
CA LYS A 158 -12.18 -4.68 -1.20
C LYS A 158 -12.83 -3.87 -2.32
N MET A 159 -13.49 -2.77 -1.97
CA MET A 159 -14.14 -1.88 -2.94
C MET A 159 -13.12 -1.28 -3.89
N LEU A 160 -12.03 -0.67 -3.37
CA LEU A 160 -10.99 -0.04 -4.20
C LEU A 160 -10.35 -1.04 -5.16
N CYS A 161 -9.98 -2.24 -4.67
CA CYS A 161 -9.44 -3.30 -5.52
C CYS A 161 -10.46 -3.72 -6.60
N GLY A 162 -11.73 -3.84 -6.25
CA GLY A 162 -12.79 -4.20 -7.20
C GLY A 162 -13.05 -3.12 -8.26
N LEU A 163 -13.00 -1.85 -7.90
CA LEU A 163 -13.14 -0.73 -8.85
C LEU A 163 -11.96 -0.68 -9.82
N LEU A 164 -10.74 -0.85 -9.31
CA LEU A 164 -9.53 -0.93 -10.14
C LEU A 164 -9.57 -2.13 -11.09
N GLU A 165 -10.03 -3.30 -10.61
CA GLU A 165 -10.21 -4.49 -11.45
C GLU A 165 -11.21 -4.24 -12.58
N LYS A 166 -12.34 -3.58 -12.30
CA LYS A 166 -13.31 -3.20 -13.32
C LYS A 166 -12.75 -2.20 -14.33
N HIS A 167 -11.96 -1.22 -13.87
CA HIS A 167 -11.40 -0.19 -14.73
C HIS A 167 -10.29 -0.71 -15.64
N TYR A 168 -9.37 -1.53 -15.11
CA TYR A 168 -8.19 -2.01 -15.85
C TYR A 168 -8.32 -3.42 -16.41
N GLY A 169 -9.37 -4.17 -16.07
CA GLY A 169 -9.59 -5.55 -16.51
C GLY A 169 -8.67 -6.59 -15.85
N GLN A 170 -7.98 -6.23 -14.75
CA GLN A 170 -7.08 -7.13 -14.03
C GLN A 170 -7.04 -6.84 -12.54
N LYS A 171 -6.68 -7.86 -11.74
CA LYS A 171 -6.56 -7.75 -10.29
C LYS A 171 -5.57 -6.66 -9.88
N ALA A 172 -5.93 -5.91 -8.85
CA ALA A 172 -5.04 -4.93 -8.23
C ALA A 172 -4.01 -5.60 -7.32
N ILE A 173 -2.86 -4.96 -7.17
CA ILE A 173 -1.91 -5.24 -6.08
C ILE A 173 -2.27 -4.33 -4.90
N LEU A 174 -2.47 -4.93 -3.72
CA LEU A 174 -2.70 -4.21 -2.47
C LEU A 174 -1.43 -4.22 -1.63
N LEU A 175 -0.83 -3.05 -1.46
CA LEU A 175 0.36 -2.83 -0.65
C LEU A 175 -0.04 -2.24 0.69
N ILE A 176 0.31 -2.91 1.79
CA ILE A 176 0.01 -2.46 3.15
C ILE A 176 1.31 -2.35 3.95
N ASP A 177 1.66 -1.13 4.30
CA ASP A 177 2.85 -0.82 5.10
C ASP A 177 2.50 -0.62 6.58
N GLU A 178 3.35 -1.14 7.47
CA GLU A 178 3.26 -1.02 8.93
C GLU A 178 1.89 -1.47 9.50
N TYR A 179 1.36 -2.60 9.01
CA TYR A 179 0.06 -3.14 9.42
C TYR A 179 -0.02 -3.51 10.90
N ASP A 180 1.11 -3.70 11.55
CA ASP A 180 1.27 -4.04 12.96
C ASP A 180 1.13 -2.84 13.90
N VAL A 181 1.42 -1.62 13.42
CA VAL A 181 1.42 -0.40 14.25
C VAL A 181 0.08 -0.14 14.96
N PRO A 182 -1.09 -0.23 14.29
CA PRO A 182 -2.37 -0.02 14.97
C PRO A 182 -2.61 -1.02 16.11
N LEU A 183 -2.17 -2.26 15.92
CA LEU A 183 -2.36 -3.34 16.90
C LEU A 183 -1.42 -3.18 18.10
N ASP A 184 -0.13 -2.87 17.86
CA ASP A 184 0.84 -2.58 18.91
C ASP A 184 0.36 -1.41 19.79
N LYS A 185 -0.09 -0.31 19.18
CA LYS A 185 -0.59 0.85 19.88
C LYS A 185 -1.87 0.56 20.67
N ALA A 186 -2.80 -0.15 20.04
CA ALA A 186 -4.05 -0.56 20.67
C ALA A 186 -3.81 -1.46 21.90
N PHE A 187 -2.79 -2.33 21.86
CA PHE A 187 -2.41 -3.15 22.99
C PHE A 187 -1.95 -2.30 24.18
N TYR A 188 -1.06 -1.34 23.96
CA TYR A 188 -0.56 -0.47 25.02
C TYR A 188 -1.63 0.45 25.64
N HIS A 189 -2.64 0.84 24.85
CA HIS A 189 -3.70 1.76 25.27
C HIS A 189 -5.03 1.05 25.62
N GLY A 190 -5.06 -0.29 25.62
CA GLY A 190 -6.19 -1.08 26.12
C GLY A 190 -7.41 -1.20 25.21
N TYR A 191 -7.29 -0.85 23.89
CA TYR A 191 -8.38 -1.00 22.92
C TYR A 191 -8.07 -2.05 21.81
N TYR A 192 -7.19 -3.03 22.13
CA TYR A 192 -6.73 -4.04 21.17
C TYR A 192 -7.86 -4.81 20.49
N THR A 193 -8.87 -5.27 21.28
CA THR A 193 -9.99 -6.07 20.74
C THR A 193 -10.77 -5.31 19.69
N GLN A 194 -11.05 -4.02 19.91
CA GLN A 194 -11.77 -3.18 18.96
C GLN A 194 -10.96 -2.98 17.68
N MET A 195 -9.67 -2.69 17.79
CA MET A 195 -8.81 -2.45 16.64
C MET A 195 -8.57 -3.70 15.82
N ILE A 196 -8.34 -4.87 16.45
CA ILE A 196 -8.11 -6.12 15.72
C ILE A 196 -9.36 -6.54 14.92
N ASP A 197 -10.55 -6.30 15.44
CA ASP A 197 -11.80 -6.62 14.73
C ASP A 197 -11.95 -5.76 13.46
N VAL A 198 -11.62 -4.48 13.51
CA VAL A 198 -11.62 -3.59 12.34
C VAL A 198 -10.59 -4.04 11.31
N ILE A 199 -9.36 -4.28 11.73
CA ILE A 199 -8.25 -4.70 10.83
C ILE A 199 -8.58 -6.06 10.18
N ARG A 200 -9.10 -7.03 10.94
CA ARG A 200 -9.51 -8.35 10.41
C ARG A 200 -10.63 -8.21 9.39
N ALA A 201 -11.65 -7.39 9.66
CA ALA A 201 -12.76 -7.17 8.74
C ALA A 201 -12.26 -6.56 7.44
N MET A 202 -11.41 -5.54 7.51
CA MET A 202 -10.88 -4.80 6.38
C MET A 202 -9.98 -5.67 5.49
N PHE A 203 -9.03 -6.38 6.08
CA PHE A 203 -8.09 -7.22 5.34
C PHE A 203 -8.77 -8.49 4.83
N GLY A 204 -9.56 -9.17 5.66
CA GLY A 204 -10.29 -10.37 5.26
C GLY A 204 -11.23 -10.14 4.09
N ALA A 205 -11.84 -8.96 3.99
CA ALA A 205 -12.65 -8.60 2.85
C ALA A 205 -11.82 -8.41 1.56
N ALA A 206 -10.60 -7.90 1.66
CA ALA A 206 -9.72 -7.62 0.52
C ALA A 206 -8.98 -8.87 -0.02
N LEU A 207 -8.67 -9.85 0.85
CA LEU A 207 -7.86 -11.06 0.54
C LEU A 207 -8.31 -11.83 -0.71
N LYS A 208 -9.60 -11.82 -1.04
CA LYS A 208 -10.16 -12.54 -2.18
C LYS A 208 -10.11 -11.76 -3.50
N ARG A 209 -9.70 -10.49 -3.47
CA ARG A 209 -9.81 -9.57 -4.62
C ARG A 209 -8.50 -9.03 -5.14
N ALA A 210 -7.42 -9.15 -4.38
CA ALA A 210 -6.14 -8.53 -4.72
C ALA A 210 -4.98 -9.51 -4.52
N ILE A 211 -3.84 -9.21 -5.14
CA ILE A 211 -2.54 -9.75 -4.76
C ILE A 211 -2.03 -8.87 -3.63
N ILE A 212 -1.81 -9.42 -2.44
CA ILE A 212 -1.51 -8.65 -1.25
C ILE A 212 -0.04 -8.74 -0.89
N LEU A 213 0.60 -7.59 -0.70
CA LEU A 213 1.91 -7.47 -0.10
C LEU A 213 1.78 -6.75 1.25
N LEU A 214 2.11 -7.46 2.32
CA LEU A 214 2.11 -6.94 3.68
C LEU A 214 3.55 -6.68 4.12
N LEU A 215 3.80 -5.53 4.74
CA LEU A 215 5.06 -5.24 5.39
C LEU A 215 4.82 -4.84 6.85
N GLY A 216 5.38 -5.60 7.78
CA GLY A 216 5.27 -5.35 9.20
C GLY A 216 6.45 -5.89 9.99
N LEU A 217 6.40 -5.72 11.31
CA LEU A 217 7.29 -6.37 12.27
C LEU A 217 6.76 -7.75 12.62
N ILE A 218 7.66 -8.71 12.88
CA ILE A 218 7.29 -9.84 13.72
C ILE A 218 7.26 -9.29 15.14
N SER A 219 6.11 -8.83 15.58
CA SER A 219 5.85 -8.60 16.98
C SER A 219 5.48 -9.96 17.56
N ILE A 220 6.39 -10.58 18.28
CA ILE A 220 6.02 -11.70 19.16
C ILE A 220 5.26 -11.02 20.30
N ILE A 221 3.95 -10.87 20.12
CA ILE A 221 3.05 -10.57 21.23
C ILE A 221 2.91 -11.90 21.97
N PRO A 222 3.27 -11.96 23.25
CA PRO A 222 3.19 -13.18 24.04
C PRO A 222 1.77 -13.71 24.15
#